data_e8eb77d38c8cea9ba26df952179701fa
#
_entry.id   e8eb77d38c8cea9ba26df952179701fa
#
_cell.length_a   1.000
_cell.length_b   1.000
_cell.length_c   1.000
_cell.angle_alpha   90.00
_cell.angle_beta   90.00
_cell.angle_gamma   90.00
#
_symmetry.space_group_name_H-M   'P 1'
#
loop_
_entity.id
_entity.type
_entity.pdbx_description
1 polymer ?
#
loop_
_entity_poly.entity_id
_entity_poly.type
_entity_poly.pdbx_seq_one_letter_code
_entity_poly.pdbx_strand_id
1 'polypeptide(L)'
;MNLDDLKDKFDRAGGKEILAQYAREHVLGFALLQTALQGTSQKSLEIVRLSVSNKILGKLRRKYRRYIDGYLQREKLKPKKPAKRSRDIWILWLDGMENAPEVVQRCCRSVKECFPDRPVHILTEDNYREYVRFPGFIRERIESGAITRTHLSDLLRLELLIKHGGTWLDATVFCSSGEVPSYMMDSDLFLFQDLKPGRDGHCQRISSWMITACTGHPILRLTRALLYEYWLMNRKMADYFLFHDFFELAIEAYPEEWNKVVPCSNSAPHILLLRMFEPYNGEIWEAVKGMTPFHKLSYKFDAEKAQIPGTYYKAVLGEKEE
;
A
#
# COMPACT_ATOMS: atom_id res chain seq x y z
N MET A 1 -31.87 12.72 6.72
CA MET A 1 -30.87 12.73 5.62
C MET A 1 -31.67 12.58 4.35
N ASN A 2 -31.64 13.62 3.48
CA ASN A 2 -32.46 13.66 2.26
C ASN A 2 -31.83 12.68 1.23
N LEU A 3 -32.67 12.11 0.34
CA LEU A 3 -32.22 11.21 -0.74
C LEU A 3 -31.18 11.88 -1.66
N ASP A 4 -31.27 13.18 -1.83
CA ASP A 4 -30.31 13.96 -2.63
C ASP A 4 -28.95 14.09 -1.94
N ASP A 5 -28.89 14.28 -0.61
CA ASP A 5 -27.64 14.26 0.16
C ASP A 5 -26.95 12.89 0.10
N LEU A 6 -27.74 11.81 0.08
CA LEU A 6 -27.22 10.45 -0.02
C LEU A 6 -26.64 10.18 -1.41
N LYS A 7 -27.33 10.67 -2.44
CA LYS A 7 -26.91 10.56 -3.84
C LYS A 7 -25.63 11.36 -4.10
N ASP A 8 -25.55 12.57 -3.58
CA ASP A 8 -24.37 13.43 -3.71
C ASP A 8 -23.14 12.83 -2.99
N LYS A 9 -23.33 12.28 -1.80
CA LYS A 9 -22.26 11.56 -1.08
C LYS A 9 -21.83 10.30 -1.81
N PHE A 10 -22.76 9.56 -2.37
CA PHE A 10 -22.49 8.36 -3.17
C PHE A 10 -21.72 8.72 -4.45
N ASP A 11 -22.15 9.76 -5.18
CA ASP A 11 -21.48 10.20 -6.41
C ASP A 11 -20.08 10.77 -6.12
N ARG A 12 -19.89 11.55 -5.02
CA ARG A 12 -18.56 12.03 -4.57
C ARG A 12 -17.62 10.89 -4.13
N ALA A 13 -18.17 9.81 -3.62
CA ALA A 13 -17.41 8.62 -3.25
C ALA A 13 -17.08 7.69 -4.45
N GLY A 14 -17.39 8.11 -5.68
CA GLY A 14 -17.16 7.27 -6.89
C GLY A 14 -18.13 6.10 -6.98
N GLY A 15 -19.34 6.24 -6.44
CA GLY A 15 -20.29 5.13 -6.31
C GLY A 15 -20.70 4.49 -7.63
N LYS A 16 -20.75 5.26 -8.73
CA LYS A 16 -21.03 4.74 -10.07
C LYS A 16 -19.92 3.83 -10.57
N GLU A 17 -18.66 4.21 -10.36
CA GLU A 17 -17.49 3.42 -10.73
C GLU A 17 -17.44 2.12 -9.91
N ILE A 18 -17.75 2.19 -8.61
CA ILE A 18 -17.81 1.03 -7.72
C ILE A 18 -18.91 0.05 -8.17
N LEU A 19 -20.12 0.54 -8.49
CA LEU A 19 -21.19 -0.32 -9.01
C LEU A 19 -20.83 -0.94 -10.36
N ALA A 20 -20.22 -0.17 -11.26
CA ALA A 20 -19.75 -0.67 -12.55
C ALA A 20 -18.65 -1.73 -12.38
N GLN A 21 -17.75 -1.54 -11.42
CA GLN A 21 -16.73 -2.53 -11.02
C GLN A 21 -17.42 -3.82 -10.49
N TYR A 22 -18.36 -3.69 -9.55
CA TYR A 22 -19.07 -4.85 -8.98
C TYR A 22 -19.88 -5.61 -10.02
N ALA A 23 -20.49 -4.91 -10.99
CA ALA A 23 -21.19 -5.53 -12.10
C ALA A 23 -20.21 -6.32 -13.00
N ARG A 24 -19.08 -5.72 -13.38
CA ARG A 24 -18.05 -6.37 -14.20
C ARG A 24 -17.45 -7.59 -13.53
N GLU A 25 -17.23 -7.50 -12.22
CA GLU A 25 -16.70 -8.63 -11.42
C GLU A 25 -17.79 -9.65 -11.04
N HIS A 26 -19.03 -9.46 -11.48
CA HIS A 26 -20.18 -10.32 -11.15
C HIS A 26 -20.39 -10.51 -9.64
N VAL A 27 -20.24 -9.43 -8.87
CA VAL A 27 -20.48 -9.39 -7.42
C VAL A 27 -21.55 -8.38 -7.01
N LEU A 28 -22.14 -7.66 -7.98
CA LEU A 28 -23.14 -6.61 -7.72
C LEU A 28 -24.36 -7.17 -6.96
N GLY A 29 -24.94 -8.28 -7.39
CA GLY A 29 -26.08 -8.89 -6.69
C GLY A 29 -25.75 -9.28 -5.25
N PHE A 30 -24.53 -9.77 -5.00
CA PHE A 30 -24.06 -10.04 -3.65
C PHE A 30 -23.92 -8.76 -2.83
N ALA A 31 -23.33 -7.70 -3.39
CA ALA A 31 -23.18 -6.42 -2.71
C ALA A 31 -24.54 -5.81 -2.34
N LEU A 32 -25.51 -5.82 -3.26
CA LEU A 32 -26.86 -5.33 -3.01
C LEU A 32 -27.57 -6.14 -1.91
N LEU A 33 -27.49 -7.46 -1.92
CA LEU A 33 -28.04 -8.31 -0.87
C LEU A 33 -27.42 -7.99 0.50
N GLN A 34 -26.08 -7.87 0.57
CA GLN A 34 -25.39 -7.51 1.81
C GLN A 34 -25.82 -6.12 2.31
N THR A 35 -25.95 -5.14 1.42
CA THR A 35 -26.41 -3.79 1.78
C THR A 35 -27.83 -3.82 2.30
N ALA A 36 -28.72 -4.59 1.68
CA ALA A 36 -30.12 -4.73 2.14
C ALA A 36 -30.20 -5.34 3.54
N LEU A 37 -29.34 -6.33 3.85
CA LEU A 37 -29.33 -7.00 5.15
C LEU A 37 -28.65 -6.16 6.25
N GLN A 38 -27.62 -5.39 5.94
CA GLN A 38 -26.82 -4.67 6.94
C GLN A 38 -27.16 -3.18 7.06
N GLY A 39 -27.88 -2.62 6.07
CA GLY A 39 -28.22 -1.19 6.01
C GLY A 39 -27.12 -0.36 5.34
N THR A 40 -27.30 0.99 5.41
CA THR A 40 -26.49 1.98 4.67
C THR A 40 -25.68 2.89 5.58
N SER A 41 -25.52 2.56 6.88
CA SER A 41 -24.61 3.30 7.74
C SER A 41 -23.18 3.23 7.23
N GLN A 42 -22.33 4.18 7.58
CA GLN A 42 -20.92 4.17 7.19
C GLN A 42 -20.23 2.86 7.57
N LYS A 43 -20.53 2.35 8.78
CA LYS A 43 -19.99 1.07 9.26
C LYS A 43 -20.52 -0.12 8.49
N SER A 44 -21.84 -0.13 8.18
CA SER A 44 -22.45 -1.18 7.36
C SER A 44 -21.82 -1.24 5.96
N LEU A 45 -21.62 -0.10 5.31
CA LEU A 45 -21.00 -0.02 3.99
C LEU A 45 -19.53 -0.45 4.01
N GLU A 46 -18.80 -0.20 5.10
CA GLU A 46 -17.45 -0.74 5.29
C GLU A 46 -17.45 -2.27 5.32
N ILE A 47 -18.37 -2.88 6.09
CA ILE A 47 -18.51 -4.33 6.18
C ILE A 47 -18.89 -4.93 4.83
N VAL A 48 -19.84 -4.32 4.10
CA VAL A 48 -20.21 -4.74 2.73
C VAL A 48 -18.98 -4.71 1.82
N ARG A 49 -18.18 -3.64 1.84
CA ARG A 49 -16.96 -3.52 1.03
C ARG A 49 -15.99 -4.64 1.35
N LEU A 50 -15.72 -4.93 2.63
CA LEU A 50 -14.83 -6.02 3.06
C LEU A 50 -15.36 -7.39 2.59
N SER A 51 -16.67 -7.61 2.68
CA SER A 51 -17.32 -8.85 2.19
C SER A 51 -17.16 -9.02 0.68
N VAL A 52 -17.30 -7.92 -0.09
CA VAL A 52 -17.11 -7.93 -1.55
C VAL A 52 -15.66 -8.19 -1.91
N SER A 53 -14.69 -7.51 -1.26
CA SER A 53 -13.26 -7.75 -1.48
C SER A 53 -12.88 -9.20 -1.21
N ASN A 54 -13.37 -9.79 -0.11
CA ASN A 54 -13.16 -11.21 0.17
C ASN A 54 -13.74 -12.12 -0.92
N LYS A 55 -14.90 -11.77 -1.47
CA LYS A 55 -15.51 -12.53 -2.58
C LYS A 55 -14.69 -12.41 -3.86
N ILE A 56 -14.16 -11.23 -4.17
CA ILE A 56 -13.27 -11.00 -5.32
C ILE A 56 -11.98 -11.80 -5.14
N LEU A 57 -11.31 -11.73 -3.98
CA LEU A 57 -10.13 -12.54 -3.67
C LEU A 57 -10.38 -14.02 -3.88
N GLY A 58 -11.54 -14.55 -3.40
CA GLY A 58 -11.92 -15.95 -3.61
C GLY A 58 -12.10 -16.32 -5.10
N LYS A 59 -12.55 -15.37 -5.94
CA LYS A 59 -12.63 -15.55 -7.41
C LYS A 59 -11.24 -15.55 -8.05
N LEU A 60 -10.38 -14.61 -7.67
CA LEU A 60 -9.00 -14.54 -8.15
C LEU A 60 -8.22 -15.81 -7.76
N ARG A 61 -8.36 -16.29 -6.52
CA ARG A 61 -7.75 -17.55 -6.06
C ARG A 61 -8.13 -18.74 -6.96
N ARG A 62 -9.41 -18.91 -7.29
CA ARG A 62 -9.86 -19.99 -8.21
C ARG A 62 -9.35 -19.78 -9.62
N LYS A 63 -9.41 -18.55 -10.15
CA LYS A 63 -8.99 -18.22 -11.52
C LYS A 63 -7.50 -18.47 -11.74
N TYR A 64 -6.66 -18.04 -10.78
CA TYR A 64 -5.20 -18.09 -10.94
C TYR A 64 -4.54 -19.36 -10.38
N ARG A 65 -5.30 -20.29 -9.78
CA ARG A 65 -4.75 -21.52 -9.19
C ARG A 65 -3.81 -22.26 -10.14
N ARG A 66 -4.26 -22.59 -11.35
CA ARG A 66 -3.44 -23.31 -12.34
C ARG A 66 -2.20 -22.52 -12.76
N TYR A 67 -2.32 -21.21 -12.88
CA TYR A 67 -1.18 -20.34 -13.18
C TYR A 67 -0.12 -20.40 -12.07
N ILE A 68 -0.54 -20.31 -10.82
CA ILE A 68 0.32 -20.41 -9.64
C ILE A 68 1.02 -21.76 -9.61
N ASP A 69 0.29 -22.87 -9.75
CA ASP A 69 0.84 -24.22 -9.77
C ASP A 69 1.92 -24.36 -10.85
N GLY A 70 1.63 -23.91 -12.06
CA GLY A 70 2.60 -23.94 -13.17
C GLY A 70 3.79 -22.98 -12.94
N TYR A 71 3.57 -21.81 -12.32
CA TYR A 71 4.66 -20.90 -11.93
C TYR A 71 5.61 -21.57 -10.94
N LEU A 72 5.08 -22.17 -9.87
CA LEU A 72 5.87 -22.86 -8.84
C LEU A 72 6.69 -24.00 -9.41
N GLN A 73 6.11 -24.79 -10.33
CA GLN A 73 6.85 -25.86 -11.02
C GLN A 73 8.03 -25.31 -11.82
N ARG A 74 7.83 -24.25 -12.60
CA ARG A 74 8.90 -23.59 -13.37
C ARG A 74 9.98 -22.99 -12.47
N GLU A 75 9.61 -22.41 -11.33
CA GLU A 75 10.58 -21.83 -10.39
C GLU A 75 11.48 -22.89 -9.74
N LYS A 76 10.96 -24.09 -9.47
CA LYS A 76 11.77 -25.20 -8.94
C LYS A 76 12.90 -25.64 -9.88
N LEU A 77 12.73 -25.44 -11.18
CA LEU A 77 13.70 -25.81 -12.21
C LEU A 77 14.75 -24.73 -12.46
N LYS A 78 14.55 -23.52 -11.94
CA LYS A 78 15.50 -22.42 -12.13
C LYS A 78 16.64 -22.46 -11.13
N PRO A 79 17.86 -22.12 -11.53
CA PRO A 79 18.97 -21.97 -10.59
C PRO A 79 18.63 -20.86 -9.57
N LYS A 80 18.84 -21.15 -8.30
CA LYS A 80 18.67 -20.16 -7.24
C LYS A 80 19.77 -19.11 -7.36
N LYS A 81 19.39 -17.86 -7.59
CA LYS A 81 20.33 -16.74 -7.52
C LYS A 81 20.46 -16.29 -6.07
N PRO A 82 21.66 -15.92 -5.60
CA PRO A 82 21.82 -15.38 -4.25
C PRO A 82 21.00 -14.07 -4.13
N ALA A 83 20.17 -14.01 -3.10
CA ALA A 83 19.46 -12.79 -2.75
C ALA A 83 20.45 -11.78 -2.16
N LYS A 84 20.26 -10.50 -2.48
CA LYS A 84 21.06 -9.40 -1.94
C LYS A 84 20.15 -8.45 -1.18
N ARG A 85 20.51 -8.11 0.04
CA ARG A 85 19.91 -7.02 0.77
C ARG A 85 20.52 -5.71 0.29
N SER A 86 19.72 -4.68 0.20
CA SER A 86 20.16 -3.32 -0.16
C SER A 86 19.76 -2.34 0.92
N ARG A 87 20.51 -1.26 1.06
CA ARG A 87 20.19 -0.16 1.97
C ARG A 87 19.43 0.98 1.29
N ASP A 88 19.12 0.84 0.00
CA ASP A 88 18.38 1.83 -0.77
C ASP A 88 16.98 2.05 -0.20
N ILE A 89 16.55 3.30 -0.16
CA ILE A 89 15.18 3.72 0.17
C ILE A 89 14.55 4.31 -1.09
N TRP A 90 13.38 3.80 -1.47
CA TRP A 90 12.61 4.19 -2.65
C TRP A 90 11.36 4.95 -2.25
N ILE A 91 11.20 6.18 -2.70
CA ILE A 91 10.01 7.02 -2.48
C ILE A 91 9.53 7.51 -3.84
N LEU A 92 8.23 7.48 -4.10
CA LEU A 92 7.64 7.96 -5.34
C LEU A 92 6.74 9.17 -5.10
N TRP A 93 7.01 10.25 -5.83
CA TRP A 93 6.10 11.37 -6.01
C TRP A 93 6.19 11.87 -7.44
N LEU A 94 5.23 11.44 -8.28
CA LEU A 94 5.31 11.59 -9.74
C LEU A 94 5.43 13.04 -10.21
N ASP A 95 4.82 13.99 -9.50
CA ASP A 95 4.78 15.40 -9.88
C ASP A 95 6.01 16.22 -9.45
N GLY A 96 7.05 15.56 -8.87
CA GLY A 96 8.23 16.24 -8.32
C GLY A 96 8.00 16.79 -6.90
N MET A 97 9.09 16.85 -6.08
CA MET A 97 8.99 17.29 -4.68
C MET A 97 8.63 18.77 -4.55
N GLU A 98 8.99 19.60 -5.50
CA GLU A 98 8.68 21.03 -5.58
C GLU A 98 7.18 21.30 -5.68
N ASN A 99 6.42 20.36 -6.26
CA ASN A 99 4.97 20.42 -6.39
C ASN A 99 4.23 19.59 -5.32
N ALA A 100 4.96 18.98 -4.40
CA ALA A 100 4.37 18.12 -3.39
C ALA A 100 3.72 18.95 -2.26
N PRO A 101 2.62 18.46 -1.67
CA PRO A 101 2.07 19.04 -0.45
C PRO A 101 3.10 19.10 0.68
N GLU A 102 3.02 20.11 1.56
CA GLU A 102 3.93 20.31 2.70
C GLU A 102 4.15 19.02 3.52
N VAL A 103 3.08 18.28 3.83
CA VAL A 103 3.16 16.98 4.52
C VAL A 103 4.09 16.00 3.80
N VAL A 104 3.98 15.91 2.47
CA VAL A 104 4.81 14.99 1.67
C VAL A 104 6.27 15.43 1.69
N GLN A 105 6.52 16.73 1.52
CA GLN A 105 7.88 17.28 1.60
C GLN A 105 8.50 17.03 2.97
N ARG A 106 7.73 17.26 4.06
CA ARG A 106 8.19 17.02 5.43
C ARG A 106 8.46 15.54 5.71
N CYS A 107 7.58 14.64 5.22
CA CYS A 107 7.80 13.20 5.30
C CYS A 107 9.11 12.79 4.60
N CYS A 108 9.31 13.21 3.37
CA CYS A 108 10.54 12.89 2.63
C CYS A 108 11.80 13.47 3.30
N ARG A 109 11.71 14.67 3.87
CA ARG A 109 12.80 15.29 4.64
C ARG A 109 13.11 14.46 5.88
N SER A 110 12.10 14.06 6.67
CA SER A 110 12.30 13.24 7.86
C SER A 110 12.99 11.90 7.59
N VAL A 111 12.70 11.26 6.46
CA VAL A 111 13.38 10.02 6.05
C VAL A 111 14.88 10.28 5.80
N LYS A 112 15.23 11.37 5.10
CA LYS A 112 16.63 11.73 4.87
C LYS A 112 17.36 12.09 6.16
N GLU A 113 16.69 12.81 7.07
CA GLU A 113 17.23 13.18 8.39
C GLU A 113 17.48 11.95 9.27
N CYS A 114 16.54 10.98 9.29
CA CYS A 114 16.64 9.77 10.10
C CYS A 114 17.63 8.73 9.52
N PHE A 115 17.86 8.73 8.21
CA PHE A 115 18.70 7.72 7.54
C PHE A 115 19.78 8.37 6.65
N PRO A 116 20.68 9.19 7.20
CA PRO A 116 21.72 9.88 6.42
C PRO A 116 22.69 8.93 5.72
N ASP A 117 22.87 7.72 6.25
CA ASP A 117 23.75 6.69 5.71
C ASP A 117 23.09 5.74 4.69
N ARG A 118 21.81 5.97 4.32
CA ARG A 118 21.09 5.18 3.32
C ARG A 118 20.82 6.02 2.07
N PRO A 119 21.10 5.51 0.86
CA PRO A 119 20.70 6.20 -0.37
C PRO A 119 19.18 6.33 -0.44
N VAL A 120 18.67 7.56 -0.50
CA VAL A 120 17.24 7.86 -0.65
C VAL A 120 16.97 8.32 -2.07
N HIS A 121 16.27 7.47 -2.84
CA HIS A 121 15.88 7.74 -4.22
C HIS A 121 14.45 8.28 -4.26
N ILE A 122 14.30 9.54 -4.64
CA ILE A 122 12.99 10.13 -4.89
C ILE A 122 12.68 9.98 -6.37
N LEU A 123 11.68 9.16 -6.66
CA LEU A 123 11.24 8.87 -8.02
C LEU A 123 10.14 9.82 -8.44
N THR A 124 10.24 10.28 -9.70
CA THR A 124 9.27 11.15 -10.37
C THR A 124 8.86 10.55 -11.71
N GLU A 125 7.92 11.21 -12.42
CA GLU A 125 7.56 10.81 -13.77
C GLU A 125 8.78 10.84 -14.73
N ASP A 126 9.72 11.75 -14.49
CA ASP A 126 10.87 11.96 -15.36
C ASP A 126 11.97 10.91 -15.18
N ASN A 127 12.17 10.43 -13.92
CA ASN A 127 13.36 9.61 -13.62
C ASN A 127 13.07 8.12 -13.31
N TYR A 128 11.83 7.71 -13.01
CA TYR A 128 11.58 6.31 -12.63
C TYR A 128 11.99 5.32 -13.73
N ARG A 129 11.98 5.74 -14.99
CA ARG A 129 12.34 4.90 -16.15
C ARG A 129 13.83 4.54 -16.22
N GLU A 130 14.67 5.22 -15.46
CA GLU A 130 16.09 4.87 -15.32
C GLU A 130 16.27 3.59 -14.51
N TYR A 131 15.39 3.35 -13.56
CA TYR A 131 15.42 2.20 -12.63
C TYR A 131 14.56 1.04 -13.13
N VAL A 132 13.41 1.32 -13.72
CA VAL A 132 12.39 0.34 -14.09
C VAL A 132 12.02 0.45 -15.56
N ARG A 133 12.02 -0.71 -16.25
CA ARG A 133 11.53 -0.82 -17.64
C ARG A 133 10.38 -1.82 -17.67
N PHE A 134 9.17 -1.33 -17.82
CA PHE A 134 7.99 -2.17 -17.97
C PHE A 134 7.92 -2.84 -19.34
N PRO A 135 7.36 -4.07 -19.45
CA PRO A 135 6.99 -4.68 -20.73
C PRO A 135 6.03 -3.79 -21.53
N GLY A 136 6.02 -3.97 -22.86
CA GLY A 136 5.20 -3.14 -23.78
C GLY A 136 3.73 -3.10 -23.40
N PHE A 137 3.12 -4.26 -23.09
CA PHE A 137 1.71 -4.34 -22.72
C PHE A 137 1.38 -3.61 -21.40
N ILE A 138 2.31 -3.53 -20.45
CA ILE A 138 2.13 -2.72 -19.20
C ILE A 138 2.22 -1.23 -19.55
N ARG A 139 3.18 -0.83 -20.39
CA ARG A 139 3.30 0.58 -20.83
C ARG A 139 2.02 1.05 -21.53
N GLU A 140 1.48 0.26 -22.44
CA GLU A 140 0.20 0.54 -23.10
C GLU A 140 -0.96 0.72 -22.11
N ARG A 141 -0.98 -0.06 -21.03
CA ARG A 141 -2.00 0.08 -19.97
C ARG A 141 -1.82 1.34 -19.12
N ILE A 142 -0.57 1.76 -18.91
CA ILE A 142 -0.25 3.03 -18.22
C ILE A 142 -0.66 4.20 -19.12
N GLU A 143 -0.24 4.21 -20.36
CA GLU A 143 -0.51 5.28 -21.33
C GLU A 143 -2.00 5.44 -21.64
N SER A 144 -2.76 4.34 -21.67
CA SER A 144 -4.22 4.37 -21.85
C SER A 144 -5.00 4.75 -20.58
N GLY A 145 -4.32 4.95 -19.43
CA GLY A 145 -4.96 5.23 -18.13
C GLY A 145 -5.68 4.02 -17.52
N ALA A 146 -5.56 2.82 -18.09
CA ALA A 146 -6.11 1.59 -17.50
C ALA A 146 -5.41 1.24 -16.17
N ILE A 147 -4.11 1.47 -16.10
CA ILE A 147 -3.31 1.44 -14.87
C ILE A 147 -3.29 2.87 -14.31
N THR A 148 -3.96 3.07 -13.17
CA THR A 148 -3.98 4.36 -12.46
C THR A 148 -2.62 4.69 -11.87
N ARG A 149 -2.36 5.98 -11.55
CA ARG A 149 -1.12 6.41 -10.88
C ARG A 149 -0.85 5.64 -9.56
N THR A 150 -1.91 5.34 -8.81
CA THR A 150 -1.80 4.53 -7.58
C THR A 150 -1.35 3.11 -7.90
N HIS A 151 -1.93 2.47 -8.92
CA HIS A 151 -1.54 1.11 -9.28
C HIS A 151 -0.18 1.05 -10.01
N LEU A 152 0.22 2.13 -10.69
CA LEU A 152 1.59 2.28 -11.21
C LEU A 152 2.60 2.24 -10.05
N SER A 153 2.29 2.90 -8.93
CA SER A 153 3.11 2.84 -7.70
C SER A 153 3.25 1.40 -7.17
N ASP A 154 2.17 0.58 -7.25
CA ASP A 154 2.23 -0.84 -6.87
C ASP A 154 3.17 -1.66 -7.77
N LEU A 155 3.15 -1.41 -9.06
CA LEU A 155 4.04 -2.08 -10.01
C LEU A 155 5.49 -1.61 -9.86
N LEU A 156 5.72 -0.30 -9.65
CA LEU A 156 7.04 0.27 -9.45
C LEU A 156 7.72 -0.31 -8.19
N ARG A 157 7.00 -0.37 -7.06
CA ARG A 157 7.57 -0.94 -5.82
C ARG A 157 7.99 -2.39 -6.00
N LEU A 158 7.23 -3.19 -6.74
CA LEU A 158 7.59 -4.58 -7.03
C LEU A 158 8.86 -4.67 -7.91
N GLU A 159 8.90 -3.93 -9.00
CA GLU A 159 10.05 -3.97 -9.91
C GLU A 159 11.34 -3.50 -9.22
N LEU A 160 11.27 -2.41 -8.45
CA LEU A 160 12.39 -1.87 -7.71
C LEU A 160 12.92 -2.89 -6.68
N LEU A 161 12.03 -3.40 -5.83
CA LEU A 161 12.42 -4.32 -4.77
C LEU A 161 12.90 -5.66 -5.33
N ILE A 162 12.30 -6.18 -6.40
CA ILE A 162 12.74 -7.42 -7.05
C ILE A 162 14.13 -7.25 -7.67
N LYS A 163 14.39 -6.11 -8.32
CA LYS A 163 15.62 -5.86 -9.07
C LYS A 163 16.77 -5.37 -8.18
N HIS A 164 16.48 -4.42 -7.30
CA HIS A 164 17.47 -3.69 -6.53
C HIS A 164 17.46 -4.05 -5.04
N GLY A 165 16.32 -4.53 -4.51
CA GLY A 165 16.12 -4.69 -3.07
C GLY A 165 15.93 -3.35 -2.37
N GLY A 166 16.06 -3.36 -1.04
CA GLY A 166 15.93 -2.17 -0.21
C GLY A 166 14.54 -1.99 0.38
N THR A 167 14.17 -0.74 0.68
CA THR A 167 12.93 -0.40 1.34
C THR A 167 12.13 0.59 0.50
N TRP A 168 10.91 0.22 0.13
CA TRP A 168 9.91 1.15 -0.37
C TRP A 168 9.22 1.86 0.78
N LEU A 169 9.08 3.17 0.70
CA LEU A 169 8.25 4.00 1.57
C LEU A 169 7.31 4.86 0.72
N ASP A 170 6.02 4.85 1.04
CA ASP A 170 5.11 5.85 0.46
C ASP A 170 5.56 7.26 0.86
N ALA A 171 5.40 8.24 -0.01
CA ALA A 171 5.81 9.63 0.21
C ALA A 171 5.12 10.33 1.39
N THR A 172 4.12 9.70 2.00
CA THR A 172 3.42 10.17 3.20
C THR A 172 3.86 9.46 4.48
N VAL A 173 5.02 8.81 4.49
CA VAL A 173 5.59 8.19 5.68
C VAL A 173 6.50 9.19 6.38
N PHE A 174 6.11 9.61 7.56
CA PHE A 174 6.94 10.42 8.44
C PHE A 174 7.81 9.51 9.31
N CYS A 175 9.08 9.80 9.40
CA CYS A 175 10.03 9.09 10.25
C CYS A 175 10.36 9.94 11.48
N SER A 176 10.20 9.37 12.68
CA SER A 176 10.46 10.07 13.95
C SER A 176 11.78 9.67 14.60
N SER A 177 12.41 8.57 14.15
CA SER A 177 13.71 8.10 14.65
C SER A 177 14.45 7.28 13.60
N GLY A 178 15.79 7.42 13.57
CA GLY A 178 16.68 6.55 12.80
C GLY A 178 17.03 5.24 13.52
N GLU A 179 16.68 5.12 14.80
CA GLU A 179 16.84 3.88 15.55
C GLU A 179 15.70 2.93 15.23
N VAL A 180 15.94 2.05 14.28
CA VAL A 180 14.94 1.15 13.71
C VAL A 180 15.37 -0.29 13.95
N PRO A 181 14.50 -1.18 14.45
CA PRO A 181 14.80 -2.60 14.53
C PRO A 181 15.24 -3.15 13.18
N SER A 182 16.34 -3.89 13.15
CA SER A 182 16.97 -4.38 11.91
C SER A 182 16.02 -5.19 11.02
N TYR A 183 15.06 -5.89 11.62
CA TYR A 183 14.06 -6.64 10.86
C TYR A 183 13.15 -5.76 9.99
N MET A 184 13.02 -4.46 10.28
CA MET A 184 12.18 -3.56 9.49
C MET A 184 12.84 -3.13 8.17
N MET A 185 14.17 -2.94 8.15
CA MET A 185 14.87 -2.39 6.98
C MET A 185 16.03 -3.24 6.47
N ASP A 186 16.43 -4.30 7.18
CA ASP A 186 17.58 -5.14 6.82
C ASP A 186 17.22 -6.64 6.78
N SER A 187 15.93 -6.99 6.71
CA SER A 187 15.43 -8.36 6.53
C SER A 187 15.27 -8.74 5.05
N ASP A 188 15.00 -10.03 4.80
CA ASP A 188 14.71 -10.52 3.45
C ASP A 188 13.31 -10.11 2.97
N LEU A 189 12.37 -9.97 3.91
CA LEU A 189 11.05 -9.37 3.68
C LEU A 189 10.52 -8.79 4.99
N PHE A 190 10.03 -7.56 4.94
CA PHE A 190 9.25 -6.92 6.01
C PHE A 190 8.15 -6.04 5.42
N LEU A 191 7.02 -6.03 6.09
CA LEU A 191 5.92 -5.10 5.88
C LEU A 191 4.98 -5.12 7.09
N PHE A 192 4.27 -4.04 7.31
CA PHE A 192 3.27 -3.98 8.36
C PHE A 192 2.05 -4.84 8.00
N GLN A 193 1.37 -5.36 9.00
CA GLN A 193 0.28 -6.33 8.86
C GLN A 193 -0.96 -5.91 9.63
N ASP A 194 -2.11 -6.22 9.10
CA ASP A 194 -3.39 -6.10 9.79
C ASP A 194 -3.59 -7.32 10.69
N LEU A 195 -2.95 -7.29 11.87
CA LEU A 195 -3.00 -8.38 12.83
C LEU A 195 -4.36 -8.40 13.54
N LYS A 196 -5.02 -9.56 13.52
CA LYS A 196 -6.26 -9.83 14.25
C LYS A 196 -6.07 -11.02 15.17
N PRO A 197 -6.43 -10.93 16.45
CA PRO A 197 -6.44 -12.08 17.34
C PRO A 197 -7.59 -13.02 16.93
N GLY A 198 -7.34 -14.34 16.99
CA GLY A 198 -8.34 -15.36 16.69
C GLY A 198 -8.04 -16.20 15.45
N ARG A 199 -9.00 -17.03 15.05
CA ARG A 199 -8.90 -17.93 13.91
C ARG A 199 -9.48 -17.36 12.62
N ASP A 200 -9.82 -16.10 12.61
CA ASP A 200 -10.47 -15.46 11.48
C ASP A 200 -9.50 -15.37 10.30
N GLY A 201 -9.97 -15.80 9.14
CA GLY A 201 -9.23 -15.65 7.90
C GLY A 201 -9.01 -14.18 7.55
N HIS A 202 -7.89 -13.89 6.90
CA HIS A 202 -7.61 -12.55 6.38
C HIS A 202 -8.14 -12.44 4.96
N CYS A 203 -8.85 -11.34 4.64
CA CYS A 203 -9.11 -10.97 3.28
C CYS A 203 -7.81 -10.45 2.65
N GLN A 204 -7.18 -9.49 3.32
CA GLN A 204 -5.88 -8.90 2.97
C GLN A 204 -5.14 -8.64 4.28
N ARG A 205 -3.99 -9.28 4.46
CA ARG A 205 -3.26 -9.22 5.74
C ARG A 205 -2.13 -8.21 5.77
N ILE A 206 -1.79 -7.62 4.63
CA ILE A 206 -0.63 -6.75 4.51
C ILE A 206 -1.00 -5.31 4.27
N SER A 207 -0.08 -4.43 4.64
CA SER A 207 -0.07 -3.03 4.25
C SER A 207 1.10 -2.76 3.32
N SER A 208 0.90 -1.99 2.24
CA SER A 208 1.89 -1.82 1.17
C SER A 208 2.69 -0.52 1.23
N TRP A 209 2.39 0.37 2.17
CA TRP A 209 3.02 1.69 2.27
C TRP A 209 4.50 1.65 2.72
N MET A 210 4.93 0.54 3.35
CA MET A 210 6.33 0.21 3.62
C MET A 210 6.57 -1.25 3.31
N ILE A 211 7.52 -1.54 2.42
CA ILE A 211 7.96 -2.89 2.11
C ILE A 211 9.48 -2.89 2.02
N THR A 212 10.14 -3.67 2.87
CA THR A 212 11.55 -4.00 2.72
C THR A 212 11.67 -5.37 2.07
N ALA A 213 12.56 -5.52 1.10
CA ALA A 213 12.82 -6.83 0.51
C ALA A 213 14.26 -6.99 0.00
N CYS A 214 14.76 -8.21 0.04
CA CYS A 214 15.95 -8.60 -0.72
C CYS A 214 15.62 -8.76 -2.22
N THR A 215 16.66 -8.71 -3.07
CA THR A 215 16.48 -8.93 -4.51
C THR A 215 15.87 -10.29 -4.81
N GLY A 216 14.90 -10.31 -5.71
CA GLY A 216 14.31 -11.56 -6.21
C GLY A 216 13.47 -12.32 -5.19
N HIS A 217 13.00 -11.70 -4.11
CA HIS A 217 12.18 -12.37 -3.10
C HIS A 217 10.97 -13.10 -3.74
N PRO A 218 10.73 -14.40 -3.43
CA PRO A 218 9.78 -15.24 -4.17
C PRO A 218 8.34 -14.74 -4.09
N ILE A 219 7.90 -14.22 -2.94
CA ILE A 219 6.55 -13.65 -2.78
C ILE A 219 6.37 -12.44 -3.73
N LEU A 220 7.32 -11.51 -3.78
CA LEU A 220 7.24 -10.34 -4.66
C LEU A 220 7.25 -10.75 -6.14
N ARG A 221 8.08 -11.72 -6.50
CA ARG A 221 8.17 -12.23 -7.88
C ARG A 221 6.87 -12.89 -8.34
N LEU A 222 6.21 -13.67 -7.49
CA LEU A 222 4.91 -14.27 -7.82
C LEU A 222 3.83 -13.19 -7.88
N THR A 223 3.80 -12.25 -6.94
CA THR A 223 2.86 -11.11 -6.97
C THR A 223 2.96 -10.34 -8.29
N ARG A 224 4.17 -9.99 -8.72
CA ARG A 224 4.41 -9.36 -10.02
C ARG A 224 3.92 -10.22 -11.18
N ALA A 225 4.23 -11.50 -11.18
CA ALA A 225 3.84 -12.42 -12.24
C ALA A 225 2.31 -12.51 -12.38
N LEU A 226 1.57 -12.53 -11.25
CA LEU A 226 0.11 -12.52 -11.21
C LEU A 226 -0.47 -11.20 -11.73
N LEU A 227 0.11 -10.05 -11.34
CA LEU A 227 -0.29 -8.73 -11.84
C LEU A 227 -0.05 -8.63 -13.35
N TYR A 228 1.06 -9.13 -13.85
CA TYR A 228 1.38 -9.09 -15.27
C TYR A 228 0.43 -10.00 -16.07
N GLU A 229 0.19 -11.22 -15.60
CA GLU A 229 -0.82 -12.13 -16.20
C GLU A 229 -2.21 -11.50 -16.21
N TYR A 230 -2.58 -10.81 -15.12
CA TYR A 230 -3.83 -10.07 -15.06
C TYR A 230 -3.92 -9.01 -16.16
N TRP A 231 -2.89 -8.16 -16.30
CA TRP A 231 -2.88 -7.05 -17.25
C TRP A 231 -2.71 -7.46 -18.72
N LEU A 232 -2.22 -8.65 -18.99
CA LEU A 232 -2.27 -9.23 -20.35
C LEU A 232 -3.72 -9.39 -20.82
N MET A 233 -4.62 -9.85 -19.94
CA MET A 233 -5.98 -10.24 -20.28
C MET A 233 -7.03 -9.16 -19.96
N ASN A 234 -6.72 -8.19 -19.11
CA ASN A 234 -7.69 -7.22 -18.61
C ASN A 234 -7.29 -5.78 -18.94
N ARG A 235 -8.31 -4.89 -18.97
CA ARG A 235 -8.16 -3.47 -19.25
C ARG A 235 -8.65 -2.56 -18.12
N LYS A 236 -9.17 -3.13 -17.04
CA LYS A 236 -9.64 -2.43 -15.84
C LYS A 236 -9.33 -3.27 -14.61
N MET A 237 -9.09 -2.63 -13.48
CA MET A 237 -8.85 -3.34 -12.22
C MET A 237 -10.10 -4.04 -11.72
N ALA A 238 -9.95 -5.26 -11.21
CA ALA A 238 -11.00 -6.02 -10.53
C ALA A 238 -11.33 -5.45 -9.16
N ASP A 239 -10.31 -5.00 -8.43
CA ASP A 239 -10.41 -4.36 -7.13
C ASP A 239 -9.37 -3.25 -7.02
N TYR A 240 -9.65 -2.22 -6.22
CA TYR A 240 -8.67 -1.21 -5.83
C TYR A 240 -7.45 -1.84 -5.14
N PHE A 241 -7.67 -2.89 -4.39
CA PHE A 241 -6.64 -3.65 -3.67
C PHE A 241 -6.06 -4.83 -4.46
N LEU A 242 -6.12 -4.81 -5.80
CA LEU A 242 -5.63 -5.90 -6.64
C LEU A 242 -4.19 -6.34 -6.32
N PHE A 243 -3.31 -5.40 -5.96
CA PHE A 243 -1.96 -5.69 -5.49
C PHE A 243 -1.99 -6.56 -4.22
N HIS A 244 -2.78 -6.18 -3.24
CA HIS A 244 -2.91 -6.89 -1.96
C HIS A 244 -3.54 -8.27 -2.16
N ASP A 245 -4.52 -8.40 -3.05
CA ASP A 245 -5.13 -9.68 -3.39
C ASP A 245 -4.10 -10.66 -3.97
N PHE A 246 -3.29 -10.21 -4.92
CA PHE A 246 -2.25 -11.08 -5.50
C PHE A 246 -1.07 -11.31 -4.55
N PHE A 247 -0.78 -10.37 -3.68
CA PHE A 247 0.20 -10.57 -2.62
C PHE A 247 -0.27 -11.65 -1.62
N GLU A 248 -1.56 -11.65 -1.28
CA GLU A 248 -2.17 -12.69 -0.46
C GLU A 248 -2.06 -14.08 -1.09
N LEU A 249 -2.35 -14.20 -2.40
CA LEU A 249 -2.17 -15.47 -3.12
C LEU A 249 -0.69 -15.90 -3.16
N ALA A 250 0.23 -14.96 -3.23
CA ALA A 250 1.67 -15.25 -3.19
C ALA A 250 2.12 -15.70 -1.79
N ILE A 251 1.57 -15.14 -0.71
CA ILE A 251 1.79 -15.62 0.66
C ILE A 251 1.30 -17.07 0.80
N GLU A 252 0.11 -17.37 0.32
CA GLU A 252 -0.46 -18.72 0.35
C GLU A 252 0.42 -19.74 -0.41
N ALA A 253 1.07 -19.30 -1.48
CA ALA A 253 1.96 -20.13 -2.30
C ALA A 253 3.36 -20.34 -1.70
N TYR A 254 3.79 -19.41 -0.82
CA TYR A 254 5.11 -19.44 -0.17
C TYR A 254 5.01 -19.29 1.36
N PRO A 255 4.30 -20.21 2.04
CA PRO A 255 4.07 -20.11 3.49
C PRO A 255 5.37 -20.14 4.30
N GLU A 256 6.37 -20.89 3.86
CA GLU A 256 7.68 -20.96 4.54
C GLU A 256 8.45 -19.63 4.48
N GLU A 257 8.33 -18.88 3.39
CA GLU A 257 8.93 -17.55 3.27
C GLU A 257 8.15 -16.53 4.11
N TRP A 258 6.83 -16.64 4.13
CA TRP A 258 6.00 -15.79 4.94
C TRP A 258 6.23 -15.97 6.45
N ASN A 259 6.45 -17.20 6.90
CA ASN A 259 6.73 -17.50 8.31
C ASN A 259 8.04 -16.90 8.84
N LYS A 260 8.91 -16.39 7.96
CA LYS A 260 10.13 -15.65 8.34
C LYS A 260 9.88 -14.16 8.57
N VAL A 261 8.72 -13.64 8.15
CA VAL A 261 8.37 -12.22 8.27
C VAL A 261 7.97 -11.91 9.70
N VAL A 262 8.63 -10.95 10.34
CA VAL A 262 8.30 -10.53 11.68
C VAL A 262 6.91 -9.86 11.68
N PRO A 263 5.93 -10.35 12.44
CA PRO A 263 4.61 -9.74 12.50
C PRO A 263 4.69 -8.39 13.24
N CYS A 264 4.25 -7.34 12.56
CA CYS A 264 4.22 -5.99 13.12
C CYS A 264 2.89 -5.33 12.76
N SER A 265 2.18 -4.81 13.79
CA SER A 265 0.84 -4.27 13.60
C SER A 265 0.84 -2.97 12.79
N ASN A 266 -0.05 -2.89 11.81
CA ASN A 266 -0.29 -1.69 11.01
C ASN A 266 -1.02 -0.57 11.80
N SER A 267 -1.53 -0.83 13.00
CA SER A 267 -2.28 0.15 13.79
C SER A 267 -1.40 1.23 14.39
N ALA A 268 -0.24 0.87 14.94
CA ALA A 268 0.67 1.83 15.58
C ALA A 268 1.14 2.94 14.62
N PRO A 269 1.56 2.68 13.37
CA PRO A 269 1.94 3.71 12.42
C PRO A 269 0.84 4.71 12.05
N HIS A 270 -0.44 4.40 12.28
CA HIS A 270 -1.55 5.28 11.93
C HIS A 270 -2.03 6.17 13.10
N ILE A 271 -1.46 6.03 14.30
CA ILE A 271 -1.89 6.82 15.47
C ILE A 271 -1.70 8.32 15.23
N LEU A 272 -0.56 8.74 14.68
CA LEU A 272 -0.32 10.15 14.37
C LEU A 272 -1.33 10.69 13.35
N LEU A 273 -1.68 9.91 12.33
CA LEU A 273 -2.71 10.30 11.34
C LEU A 273 -4.07 10.56 12.01
N LEU A 274 -4.47 9.68 12.93
CA LEU A 274 -5.75 9.81 13.63
C LEU A 274 -5.80 11.03 14.55
N ARG A 275 -4.66 11.43 15.10
CA ARG A 275 -4.53 12.56 16.02
C ARG A 275 -4.00 13.84 15.40
N MET A 276 -3.76 13.85 14.10
CA MET A 276 -3.01 14.90 13.41
C MET A 276 -3.52 16.33 13.71
N PHE A 277 -4.82 16.51 13.85
CA PHE A 277 -5.48 17.79 14.11
C PHE A 277 -6.03 17.94 15.53
N GLU A 278 -5.70 17.01 16.44
CA GLU A 278 -6.00 17.14 17.86
C GLU A 278 -4.98 18.05 18.58
N PRO A 279 -5.33 18.60 19.73
CA PRO A 279 -4.38 19.35 20.56
C PRO A 279 -3.13 18.53 20.89
N TYR A 280 -1.96 19.14 20.69
CA TYR A 280 -0.69 18.49 20.92
C TYR A 280 -0.46 18.21 22.41
N ASN A 281 0.03 17.02 22.71
CA ASN A 281 0.51 16.60 24.02
C ASN A 281 1.85 15.90 23.87
N GLY A 282 2.91 16.49 24.46
CA GLY A 282 4.28 15.99 24.34
C GLY A 282 4.48 14.59 24.94
N GLU A 283 3.88 14.30 26.08
CA GLU A 283 4.00 12.98 26.74
C GLU A 283 3.37 11.87 25.87
N ILE A 284 2.20 12.15 25.30
CA ILE A 284 1.54 11.22 24.37
C ILE A 284 2.39 11.05 23.10
N TRP A 285 2.98 12.13 22.59
CA TRP A 285 3.85 12.06 21.41
C TRP A 285 5.09 11.20 21.67
N GLU A 286 5.76 11.34 22.83
CA GLU A 286 6.87 10.47 23.20
C GLU A 286 6.45 9.01 23.27
N ALA A 287 5.28 8.71 23.86
CA ALA A 287 4.73 7.35 23.90
C ALA A 287 4.47 6.81 22.47
N VAL A 288 3.89 7.60 21.56
CA VAL A 288 3.61 7.21 20.18
C VAL A 288 4.91 6.93 19.41
N LYS A 289 5.95 7.77 19.56
CA LYS A 289 7.28 7.52 19.00
C LYS A 289 7.89 6.21 19.50
N GLY A 290 7.67 5.88 20.77
CA GLY A 290 8.12 4.62 21.36
C GLY A 290 7.44 3.37 20.78
N MET A 291 6.26 3.50 20.16
CA MET A 291 5.56 2.37 19.54
C MET A 291 6.09 2.02 18.15
N THR A 292 6.52 3.02 17.40
CA THR A 292 7.01 2.84 16.02
C THR A 292 7.80 4.06 15.57
N PRO A 293 8.90 3.88 14.83
CA PRO A 293 9.64 4.99 14.21
C PRO A 293 8.98 5.52 12.92
N PHE A 294 8.04 4.78 12.34
CA PHE A 294 7.37 5.14 11.10
C PHE A 294 5.90 5.48 11.33
N HIS A 295 5.45 6.61 10.78
CA HIS A 295 4.08 7.10 10.90
C HIS A 295 3.49 7.31 9.52
N LYS A 296 2.48 6.52 9.16
CA LYS A 296 1.77 6.63 7.88
C LYS A 296 0.74 7.74 7.97
N LEU A 297 0.94 8.78 7.17
CA LEU A 297 0.09 9.97 7.11
C LEU A 297 -0.75 10.01 5.82
N SER A 298 -1.52 11.08 5.68
CA SER A 298 -2.26 11.46 4.48
C SER A 298 -2.08 12.95 4.21
N TYR A 299 -2.08 13.32 2.94
CA TYR A 299 -2.15 14.73 2.50
C TYR A 299 -3.58 15.12 2.08
N LYS A 300 -4.53 14.18 2.16
CA LYS A 300 -5.94 14.39 1.77
C LYS A 300 -6.76 14.84 2.98
N PHE A 301 -6.75 16.12 3.24
CA PHE A 301 -7.53 16.76 4.29
C PHE A 301 -7.86 18.21 3.89
N ASP A 302 -8.85 18.81 4.56
CA ASP A 302 -9.23 20.20 4.34
C ASP A 302 -8.08 21.13 4.74
N ALA A 303 -7.64 22.02 3.84
CA ALA A 303 -6.49 22.91 4.06
C ALA A 303 -6.60 23.77 5.33
N GLU A 304 -7.84 24.13 5.72
CA GLU A 304 -8.13 24.88 6.94
C GLU A 304 -7.66 24.17 8.21
N LYS A 305 -7.71 22.82 8.23
CA LYS A 305 -7.25 22.02 9.38
C LYS A 305 -5.76 22.17 9.63
N ALA A 306 -4.97 22.37 8.58
CA ALA A 306 -3.54 22.60 8.69
C ALA A 306 -3.19 23.96 9.36
N GLN A 307 -4.13 24.89 9.43
CA GLN A 307 -3.94 26.20 10.04
C GLN A 307 -4.27 26.23 11.55
N ILE A 308 -4.85 25.16 12.10
CA ILE A 308 -5.24 25.09 13.52
C ILE A 308 -3.95 25.07 14.37
N PRO A 309 -3.72 26.08 15.21
CA PRO A 309 -2.51 26.16 16.06
C PRO A 309 -2.56 25.10 17.18
N GLY A 310 -1.38 24.74 17.70
CA GLY A 310 -1.25 23.85 18.85
C GLY A 310 -1.67 22.40 18.59
N THR A 311 -1.77 21.98 17.32
CA THR A 311 -2.11 20.60 16.95
C THR A 311 -0.84 19.76 16.76
N TYR A 312 -1.00 18.42 16.71
CA TYR A 312 0.10 17.51 16.32
C TYR A 312 0.65 17.86 14.94
N TYR A 313 -0.21 18.29 14.00
CA TYR A 313 0.23 18.74 12.69
C TYR A 313 1.28 19.85 12.80
N LYS A 314 1.00 20.92 13.55
CA LYS A 314 1.91 22.06 13.73
C LYS A 314 3.17 21.68 14.53
N ALA A 315 3.02 20.91 15.61
CA ALA A 315 4.13 20.58 16.50
C ALA A 315 5.11 19.55 15.89
N VAL A 316 4.62 18.60 15.09
CA VAL A 316 5.42 17.48 14.56
C VAL A 316 5.84 17.70 13.11
N LEU A 317 4.94 18.26 12.28
CA LEU A 317 5.14 18.41 10.84
C LEU A 317 5.45 19.86 10.44
N GLY A 318 5.09 20.85 11.27
CA GLY A 318 5.42 22.25 11.03
C GLY A 318 6.93 22.49 10.96
N GLU A 319 7.34 23.56 10.28
CA GLU A 319 8.73 24.01 10.33
C GLU A 319 9.04 24.39 11.78
N LYS A 320 10.17 23.91 12.30
CA LYS A 320 10.69 24.42 13.56
C LYS A 320 11.05 25.90 13.29
N GLU A 321 10.37 26.81 13.96
CA GLU A 321 10.86 28.19 14.04
C GLU A 321 12.28 28.09 14.61
N GLU A 322 13.28 28.52 13.81
CA GLU A 322 14.67 28.61 14.22
C GLU A 322 14.88 29.67 15.33
#